data_61554f0e1a927381e109950cb79008cb
#
_entry.id   61554f0e1a927381e109950cb79008cb
#
_cell.length_a   1.000
_cell.length_b   1.000
_cell.length_c   1.000
_cell.angle_alpha   90.00
_cell.angle_beta   90.00
_cell.angle_gamma   90.00
#
_symmetry.space_group_name_H-M   'P 1'
#
loop_
_entity.id
_entity.type
_entity.pdbx_description
1 polymer ?
#
loop_
_entity_poly.entity_id
_entity_poly.type
_entity_poly.pdbx_seq_one_letter_code
_entity_poly.pdbx_strand_id
1 'polypeptide(L)'
;MNPFHLNLIVAWLWILLGFLSGLALGLGFHRENWLGGYSSFKRRLYRLGHISLFALGAVNLLFYITTAHVPASGAAWLIASRAFIAGSILMPICCLMMAHCPRTRLIFGLPVLSLLVAASATLAGVLNSSLIAFPSPQP
;
A
#
# COMPACT_ATOMS: atom_id res chain seq x y z
N MET A 1 12.17 11.02 -17.54
CA MET A 1 10.95 10.63 -16.76
C MET A 1 11.39 10.00 -15.46
N ASN A 2 10.79 10.36 -14.33
CA ASN A 2 11.08 9.73 -13.05
C ASN A 2 10.66 8.23 -13.13
N PRO A 3 11.56 7.27 -12.86
CA PRO A 3 11.25 5.84 -12.97
C PRO A 3 10.16 5.39 -12.00
N PHE A 4 9.85 6.19 -10.98
CA PHE A 4 8.83 5.91 -9.96
C PHE A 4 7.49 6.60 -10.20
N HIS A 5 7.27 7.17 -11.39
CA HIS A 5 6.01 7.84 -11.75
C HIS A 5 4.78 6.91 -11.65
N LEU A 6 4.99 5.60 -11.83
CA LEU A 6 3.95 4.61 -11.67
C LEU A 6 3.39 4.58 -10.24
N ASN A 7 4.23 4.79 -9.21
CA ASN A 7 3.76 4.88 -7.83
C ASN A 7 2.82 6.09 -7.62
N LEU A 8 3.09 7.21 -8.28
CA LEU A 8 2.19 8.37 -8.23
C LEU A 8 0.83 8.07 -8.88
N ILE A 9 0.84 7.40 -10.04
CA ILE A 9 -0.40 6.99 -10.72
C ILE A 9 -1.21 6.03 -9.83
N VAL A 10 -0.55 5.01 -9.28
CA VAL A 10 -1.17 4.05 -8.35
C VAL A 10 -1.71 4.76 -7.12
N ALA A 11 -0.98 5.73 -6.56
CA ALA A 11 -1.43 6.50 -5.41
C ALA A 11 -2.79 7.17 -5.66
N TRP A 12 -2.91 7.93 -6.73
CA TRP A 12 -4.15 8.65 -7.05
C TRP A 12 -5.28 7.72 -7.47
N LEU A 13 -4.97 6.66 -8.22
CA LEU A 13 -5.96 5.64 -8.58
C LEU A 13 -6.54 4.96 -7.33
N TRP A 14 -5.68 4.61 -6.36
CA TRP A 14 -6.11 3.97 -5.10
C TRP A 14 -6.94 4.90 -4.23
N ILE A 15 -6.57 6.18 -4.14
CA ILE A 15 -7.36 7.20 -3.45
C ILE A 15 -8.75 7.34 -4.10
N LEU A 16 -8.82 7.40 -5.42
CA LEU A 16 -10.09 7.45 -6.15
C LEU A 16 -10.94 6.20 -5.88
N LEU A 17 -10.36 5.00 -6.00
CA LEU A 17 -11.05 3.75 -5.69
C LEU A 17 -11.47 3.68 -4.21
N GLY A 18 -10.70 4.27 -3.32
CA GLY A 18 -11.05 4.45 -1.92
C GLY A 18 -12.35 5.24 -1.76
N PHE A 19 -12.48 6.39 -2.40
CA PHE A 19 -13.73 7.18 -2.37
C PHE A 19 -14.90 6.42 -2.96
N LEU A 20 -14.73 5.79 -4.12
CA LEU A 20 -15.79 5.00 -4.78
C LEU A 20 -16.24 3.82 -3.92
N SER A 21 -15.30 3.08 -3.34
CA SER A 21 -15.61 1.96 -2.43
C SER A 21 -16.27 2.44 -1.15
N GLY A 22 -15.87 3.60 -0.62
CA GLY A 22 -16.50 4.22 0.53
C GLY A 22 -17.96 4.60 0.27
N LEU A 23 -18.25 5.18 -0.89
CA LEU A 23 -19.61 5.46 -1.33
C LEU A 23 -20.43 4.18 -1.41
N ALA A 24 -19.90 3.14 -2.07
CA ALA A 24 -20.59 1.85 -2.21
C ALA A 24 -20.86 1.18 -0.85
N LEU A 25 -19.89 1.22 0.07
CA LEU A 25 -20.07 0.72 1.43
C LEU A 25 -21.08 1.55 2.22
N GLY A 26 -21.05 2.88 2.06
CA GLY A 26 -21.96 3.82 2.73
C GLY A 26 -23.42 3.55 2.39
N LEU A 27 -23.72 3.28 1.12
CA LEU A 27 -25.06 2.91 0.67
C LEU A 27 -25.58 1.62 1.32
N GLY A 28 -24.68 0.71 1.70
CA GLY A 28 -25.02 -0.54 2.40
C GLY A 28 -25.27 -0.37 3.91
N PHE A 29 -24.80 0.71 4.54
CA PHE A 29 -24.88 0.89 6.00
C PHE A 29 -26.30 1.03 6.55
N HIS A 30 -27.25 1.47 5.74
CA HIS A 30 -28.67 1.60 6.13
C HIS A 30 -29.37 0.25 6.38
N ARG A 31 -28.75 -0.86 5.98
CA ARG A 31 -29.31 -2.20 6.15
C ARG A 31 -28.55 -2.91 7.28
N GLU A 32 -29.23 -3.17 8.41
CA GLU A 32 -28.62 -3.81 9.58
C GLU A 32 -27.99 -5.17 9.25
N ASN A 33 -28.68 -6.00 8.45
CA ASN A 33 -28.26 -7.34 8.07
C ASN A 33 -27.29 -7.38 6.86
N TRP A 34 -26.87 -6.24 6.34
CA TRP A 34 -25.99 -6.17 5.18
C TRP A 34 -24.65 -6.82 5.48
N LEU A 35 -24.21 -7.71 4.61
CA LEU A 35 -22.98 -8.52 4.75
C LEU A 35 -22.92 -9.34 6.05
N GLY A 36 -24.08 -9.76 6.59
CA GLY A 36 -24.14 -10.57 7.81
C GLY A 36 -24.12 -9.76 9.13
N GLY A 37 -24.46 -8.47 9.05
CA GLY A 37 -24.56 -7.61 10.22
C GLY A 37 -23.26 -6.90 10.61
N TYR A 38 -23.37 -5.96 11.57
CA TYR A 38 -22.28 -5.05 11.93
C TYR A 38 -21.02 -5.75 12.45
N SER A 39 -21.17 -6.81 13.24
CA SER A 39 -20.08 -7.58 13.84
C SER A 39 -19.51 -8.67 12.94
N SER A 40 -20.09 -8.90 11.75
CA SER A 40 -19.68 -10.01 10.88
C SER A 40 -18.23 -9.86 10.40
N PHE A 41 -17.55 -11.01 10.29
CA PHE A 41 -16.20 -11.09 9.75
C PHE A 41 -16.13 -10.55 8.30
N LYS A 42 -17.15 -10.86 7.51
CA LYS A 42 -17.26 -10.39 6.12
C LYS A 42 -17.28 -8.85 6.04
N ARG A 43 -18.12 -8.18 6.84
CA ARG A 43 -18.23 -6.72 6.87
C ARG A 43 -16.92 -6.07 7.34
N ARG A 44 -16.19 -6.70 8.29
CA ARG A 44 -14.88 -6.22 8.75
C ARG A 44 -13.84 -6.28 7.63
N LEU A 45 -13.82 -7.34 6.82
CA LEU A 45 -12.90 -7.47 5.69
C LEU A 45 -13.17 -6.48 4.57
N TYR A 46 -14.43 -6.19 4.28
CA TYR A 46 -14.78 -5.14 3.31
C TYR A 46 -14.30 -3.76 3.78
N ARG A 47 -14.46 -3.44 5.06
CA ARG A 47 -13.92 -2.18 5.63
C ARG A 47 -12.39 -2.15 5.58
N LEU A 48 -11.73 -3.26 5.91
CA LEU A 48 -10.28 -3.36 5.82
C LEU A 48 -9.79 -3.15 4.39
N GLY A 49 -10.43 -3.78 3.40
CA GLY A 49 -10.12 -3.58 1.99
C GLY A 49 -10.28 -2.11 1.56
N HIS A 50 -11.38 -1.46 1.96
CA HIS A 50 -11.62 -0.05 1.69
C HIS A 50 -10.54 0.85 2.32
N ILE A 51 -10.23 0.67 3.60
CA ILE A 51 -9.20 1.46 4.30
C ILE A 51 -7.82 1.23 3.68
N SER A 52 -7.53 -0.01 3.24
CA SER A 52 -6.25 -0.32 2.60
C SER A 52 -6.02 0.44 1.29
N LEU A 53 -7.07 0.80 0.55
CA LEU A 53 -6.94 1.62 -0.65
C LEU A 53 -6.37 3.00 -0.30
N PHE A 54 -6.90 3.69 0.69
CA PHE A 54 -6.37 4.99 1.12
C PHE A 54 -4.96 4.87 1.69
N ALA A 55 -4.75 3.93 2.62
CA ALA A 55 -3.46 3.78 3.30
C ALA A 55 -2.34 3.45 2.30
N LEU A 56 -2.59 2.52 1.37
CA LEU A 56 -1.59 2.10 0.39
C LEU A 56 -1.45 3.11 -0.77
N GLY A 57 -2.50 3.86 -1.09
CA GLY A 57 -2.39 5.05 -1.93
C GLY A 57 -1.46 6.09 -1.32
N ALA A 58 -1.65 6.43 -0.04
CA ALA A 58 -0.80 7.36 0.68
C ALA A 58 0.65 6.87 0.77
N VAL A 59 0.89 5.58 1.02
CA VAL A 59 2.25 5.00 1.06
C VAL A 59 2.94 5.10 -0.31
N ASN A 60 2.26 4.82 -1.41
CA ASN A 60 2.82 5.00 -2.76
C ASN A 60 3.13 6.47 -3.07
N LEU A 61 2.28 7.40 -2.60
CA LEU A 61 2.54 8.84 -2.73
C LEU A 61 3.76 9.27 -1.93
N LEU A 62 3.86 8.85 -0.67
CA LEU A 62 5.01 9.14 0.20
C LEU A 62 6.30 8.56 -0.38
N PHE A 63 6.27 7.35 -0.91
CA PHE A 63 7.42 6.75 -1.60
C PHE A 63 7.85 7.62 -2.80
N TYR A 64 6.89 8.04 -3.66
CA TYR A 64 7.19 8.91 -4.79
C TYR A 64 7.81 10.24 -4.36
N ILE A 65 7.26 10.89 -3.33
CA ILE A 65 7.81 12.13 -2.77
C ILE A 65 9.23 11.89 -2.22
N THR A 66 9.45 10.80 -1.50
CA THR A 66 10.78 10.45 -0.98
C THR A 66 11.80 10.34 -2.12
N THR A 67 11.46 9.66 -3.21
CA THR A 67 12.35 9.51 -4.37
C THR A 67 12.62 10.81 -5.14
N ALA A 68 11.81 11.84 -4.93
CA ALA A 68 12.03 13.18 -5.49
C ALA A 68 13.03 14.01 -4.65
N HIS A 69 13.20 13.71 -3.36
CA HIS A 69 14.04 14.47 -2.42
C HIS A 69 15.32 13.75 -2.02
N VAL A 70 15.43 12.46 -2.28
CA VAL A 70 16.58 11.62 -1.95
C VAL A 70 17.17 11.05 -3.24
N PRO A 71 18.52 10.96 -3.40
CA PRO A 71 19.13 10.33 -4.56
C PRO A 71 18.71 8.85 -4.67
N ALA A 72 17.58 8.62 -5.36
CA ALA A 72 16.96 7.31 -5.50
C ALA A 72 17.53 6.58 -6.72
N SER A 73 18.68 5.93 -6.55
CA SER A 73 19.34 5.16 -7.60
C SER A 73 19.62 3.71 -7.16
N GLY A 74 19.66 2.80 -8.13
CA GLY A 74 19.99 1.39 -7.90
C GLY A 74 18.79 0.46 -7.70
N ALA A 75 19.11 -0.84 -7.58
CA ALA A 75 18.13 -1.92 -7.58
C ALA A 75 17.18 -1.89 -6.37
N ALA A 76 17.64 -1.45 -5.20
CA ALA A 76 16.83 -1.40 -3.98
C ALA A 76 15.60 -0.51 -4.15
N TRP A 77 15.73 0.66 -4.78
CA TRP A 77 14.62 1.57 -5.04
C TRP A 77 13.62 1.02 -6.05
N LEU A 78 14.10 0.28 -7.07
CA LEU A 78 13.22 -0.38 -8.02
C LEU A 78 12.46 -1.54 -7.37
N ILE A 79 13.12 -2.31 -6.50
CA ILE A 79 12.47 -3.38 -5.72
C ILE A 79 11.41 -2.77 -4.80
N ALA A 80 11.74 -1.70 -4.08
CA ALA A 80 10.80 -0.99 -3.20
C ALA A 80 9.55 -0.52 -3.97
N SER A 81 9.74 0.15 -5.11
CA SER A 81 8.66 0.63 -5.97
C SER A 81 7.71 -0.50 -6.39
N ARG A 82 8.27 -1.57 -6.95
CA ARG A 82 7.47 -2.72 -7.43
C ARG A 82 6.76 -3.44 -6.29
N ALA A 83 7.43 -3.58 -5.15
CA ALA A 83 6.87 -4.24 -3.98
C ALA A 83 5.75 -3.41 -3.33
N PHE A 84 5.84 -2.08 -3.29
CA PHE A 84 4.73 -1.22 -2.86
C PHE A 84 3.52 -1.35 -3.79
N ILE A 85 3.73 -1.33 -5.11
CA ILE A 85 2.66 -1.49 -6.10
C ILE A 85 2.01 -2.86 -5.95
N ALA A 86 2.81 -3.94 -5.88
CA ALA A 86 2.29 -5.30 -5.71
C ALA A 86 1.49 -5.45 -4.41
N GLY A 87 2.04 -4.97 -3.27
CA GLY A 87 1.36 -4.99 -1.98
C GLY A 87 0.03 -4.22 -2.01
N SER A 88 0.00 -3.06 -2.68
CA SER A 88 -1.21 -2.24 -2.78
C SER A 88 -2.30 -2.91 -3.62
N ILE A 89 -1.95 -3.68 -4.64
CA ILE A 89 -2.91 -4.45 -5.44
C ILE A 89 -3.40 -5.67 -4.67
N LEU A 90 -2.47 -6.42 -4.08
CA LEU A 90 -2.79 -7.69 -3.42
C LEU A 90 -3.62 -7.52 -2.15
N MET A 91 -3.41 -6.46 -1.37
CA MET A 91 -4.08 -6.28 -0.07
C MET A 91 -5.61 -6.21 -0.19
N PRO A 92 -6.22 -5.30 -0.99
CA PRO A 92 -7.66 -5.25 -1.12
C PRO A 92 -8.24 -6.53 -1.76
N ILE A 93 -7.52 -7.14 -2.72
CA ILE A 93 -7.92 -8.40 -3.34
C ILE A 93 -7.97 -9.52 -2.29
N CYS A 94 -6.93 -9.67 -1.46
CA CYS A 94 -6.91 -10.66 -0.38
C CYS A 94 -8.06 -10.45 0.62
N CYS A 95 -8.36 -9.20 0.98
CA CYS A 95 -9.48 -8.88 1.86
C CYS A 95 -10.82 -9.36 1.26
N LEU A 96 -11.05 -9.09 -0.02
CA LEU A 96 -12.26 -9.52 -0.72
C LEU A 96 -12.33 -11.05 -0.85
N MET A 97 -11.21 -11.69 -1.21
CA MET A 97 -11.14 -13.17 -1.30
C MET A 97 -11.45 -13.82 0.06
N MET A 98 -10.84 -13.34 1.13
CA MET A 98 -11.08 -13.86 2.48
C MET A 98 -12.52 -13.64 2.96
N ALA A 99 -13.18 -12.56 2.52
CA ALA A 99 -14.58 -12.31 2.85
C ALA A 99 -15.54 -13.36 2.26
N HIS A 100 -15.13 -14.02 1.16
CA HIS A 100 -15.93 -15.04 0.48
C HIS A 100 -15.38 -16.46 0.67
N CYS A 101 -14.06 -16.61 0.83
CA CYS A 101 -13.36 -17.88 0.96
C CYS A 101 -12.43 -17.88 2.18
N PRO A 102 -12.89 -18.24 3.40
CA PRO A 102 -12.07 -18.19 4.62
C PRO A 102 -10.80 -19.06 4.59
N ARG A 103 -10.77 -20.07 3.68
CA ARG A 103 -9.58 -20.91 3.48
C ARG A 103 -8.37 -20.16 2.91
N THR A 104 -8.56 -18.96 2.35
CA THR A 104 -7.50 -18.15 1.73
C THR A 104 -6.70 -17.30 2.73
N ARG A 105 -6.80 -17.56 4.03
CA ARG A 105 -6.13 -16.77 5.09
C ARG A 105 -4.61 -16.69 4.92
N LEU A 106 -3.97 -17.76 4.46
CA LEU A 106 -2.52 -17.79 4.24
C LEU A 106 -2.07 -16.84 3.12
N ILE A 107 -2.95 -16.58 2.14
CA ILE A 107 -2.65 -15.67 1.02
C ILE A 107 -2.46 -14.24 1.52
N PHE A 108 -3.05 -13.87 2.68
CA PHE A 108 -2.87 -12.56 3.29
C PHE A 108 -1.40 -12.26 3.66
N GLY A 109 -0.57 -13.28 3.83
CA GLY A 109 0.87 -13.12 4.03
C GLY A 109 1.58 -12.48 2.84
N LEU A 110 1.11 -12.67 1.60
CA LEU A 110 1.75 -12.16 0.38
C LEU A 110 1.80 -10.63 0.35
N PRO A 111 0.67 -9.89 0.47
CA PRO A 111 0.74 -8.43 0.49
C PRO A 111 1.53 -7.89 1.69
N VAL A 112 1.45 -8.51 2.85
CA VAL A 112 2.21 -8.09 4.03
C VAL A 112 3.71 -8.23 3.79
N LEU A 113 4.18 -9.37 3.29
CA LEU A 113 5.59 -9.59 2.95
C LEU A 113 6.07 -8.62 1.88
N SER A 114 5.26 -8.38 0.85
CA SER A 114 5.58 -7.40 -0.20
C SER A 114 5.79 -6.00 0.38
N LEU A 115 4.91 -5.56 1.27
CA LEU A 115 5.00 -4.24 1.91
C LEU A 115 6.19 -4.16 2.88
N LEU A 116 6.51 -5.24 3.61
CA LEU A 116 7.70 -5.30 4.47
C LEU A 116 8.98 -5.17 3.65
N VAL A 117 9.09 -5.89 2.53
CA VAL A 117 10.23 -5.78 1.60
C VAL A 117 10.34 -4.35 1.07
N ALA A 118 9.23 -3.75 0.65
CA ALA A 118 9.22 -2.38 0.14
C ALA A 118 9.69 -1.36 1.18
N ALA A 119 9.14 -1.45 2.40
CA ALA A 119 9.49 -0.54 3.49
C ALA A 119 10.96 -0.70 3.92
N SER A 120 11.45 -1.95 4.05
CA SER A 120 12.85 -2.24 4.41
C SER A 120 13.82 -1.73 3.34
N ALA A 121 13.52 -1.95 2.06
CA ALA A 121 14.34 -1.47 0.96
C ALA A 121 14.36 0.08 0.89
N THR A 122 13.22 0.73 1.13
CA THR A 122 13.14 2.19 1.18
C THR A 122 13.95 2.74 2.35
N LEU A 123 13.79 2.16 3.54
CA LEU A 123 14.54 2.57 4.73
C LEU A 123 16.07 2.44 4.50
N ALA A 124 16.52 1.30 3.98
CA ALA A 124 17.92 1.09 3.64
C ALA A 124 18.43 2.12 2.62
N GLY A 125 17.62 2.43 1.59
CA GLY A 125 17.96 3.45 0.60
C GLY A 125 18.09 4.86 1.20
N VAL A 126 17.19 5.26 2.09
CA VAL A 126 17.24 6.55 2.79
C VAL A 126 18.46 6.64 3.72
N LEU A 127 18.75 5.59 4.50
CA LEU A 127 19.92 5.56 5.40
C LEU A 127 21.23 5.67 4.61
N ASN A 128 21.37 4.93 3.52
CA ASN A 128 22.56 5.01 2.67
C ASN A 128 22.74 6.39 2.04
N SER A 129 21.67 7.05 1.64
CA SER A 129 21.72 8.41 1.09
C SER A 129 22.15 9.45 2.11
N SER A 130 21.70 9.33 3.36
CA SER A 130 22.09 10.24 4.44
C SER A 130 23.56 10.09 4.83
N LEU A 131 24.11 8.87 4.77
CA LEU A 131 25.53 8.62 5.04
C LEU A 131 26.47 9.23 3.98
N ILE A 132 26.00 9.32 2.72
CA ILE A 132 26.79 9.94 1.63
C ILE A 132 26.72 11.47 1.70
N ALA A 133 25.65 12.05 2.28
CA ALA A 133 25.46 13.49 2.37
C ALA A 133 26.30 14.20 3.46
N PHE A 134 26.91 13.46 4.38
CA PHE A 134 27.87 14.01 5.36
C PHE A 134 29.30 13.82 4.82
N PRO A 135 29.95 14.84 4.23
CA PRO A 135 31.37 14.76 3.94
C PRO A 135 32.12 14.59 5.26
N SER A 136 33.03 13.62 5.31
CA SER A 136 33.98 13.49 6.42
C SER A 136 34.65 14.85 6.63
N PRO A 137 34.84 15.31 7.90
CA PRO A 137 35.61 16.53 8.14
C PRO A 137 36.97 16.38 7.48
N GLN A 138 37.27 17.26 6.56
CA GLN A 138 38.61 17.36 5.94
C GLN A 138 39.58 17.70 7.06
N PRO A 139 40.73 17.02 7.16
CA PRO A 139 41.76 17.29 8.18
C PRO A 139 42.36 18.66 8.04
#